data_3a3e2fcc74f80008883832cfe8617272
#
_entry.id   3a3e2fcc74f80008883832cfe8617272
#
_cell.length_a   1.000
_cell.length_b   1.000
_cell.length_c   1.000
_cell.angle_alpha   90.00
_cell.angle_beta   90.00
_cell.angle_gamma   90.00
#
_symmetry.space_group_name_H-M   'P 1'
#
loop_
_entity.id
_entity.type
_entity.pdbx_description
1 polymer ?
#
loop_
_entity_poly.entity_id
_entity_poly.type
_entity_poly.pdbx_seq_one_letter_code
_entity_poly.pdbx_strand_id
1 'polypeptide(L)'
;MDNNRVKNHFEEEAKQYDGIIRTLIPNYELMVDVLVSLLPFDRQQAFSMIDLGCGTGTISKAVKDCFPNLQVTCVDVAGNMLDIAKQKVGADTKLIQADFNTFDFPKKYDAVVSSLALHHLVTDADKLNFYRKIYAALNPGGLFVNIDVVLGSNEALQNVYMEKWKAFMISGTSRQEVEQKWIPTYYAEDRPATLISHLDMLKTCGFASIDVAYKYYNYAVYCGKK
;
A
#
# COMPACT_ATOMS: atom_id res chain seq x y z
N MET A 1 2.59 9.08 -17.33
CA MET A 1 3.63 8.96 -16.31
C MET A 1 4.64 7.95 -16.81
N ASP A 2 5.91 8.19 -16.59
CA ASP A 2 6.91 7.20 -16.96
C ASP A 2 7.01 6.16 -15.83
N ASN A 3 6.28 5.03 -15.98
CA ASN A 3 6.34 3.92 -15.02
C ASN A 3 7.78 3.39 -14.84
N ASN A 4 8.66 3.64 -15.80
CA ASN A 4 10.07 3.32 -15.67
C ASN A 4 10.75 4.16 -14.58
N ARG A 5 10.32 5.41 -14.35
CA ARG A 5 10.89 6.25 -13.30
C ARG A 5 10.58 5.69 -11.90
N VAL A 6 9.32 5.35 -11.63
CA VAL A 6 8.89 4.74 -10.36
C VAL A 6 9.62 3.42 -10.13
N LYS A 7 9.66 2.55 -11.16
CA LYS A 7 10.40 1.29 -11.09
C LYS A 7 11.88 1.50 -10.78
N ASN A 8 12.57 2.37 -11.50
CA ASN A 8 14.01 2.61 -11.29
C ASN A 8 14.30 3.17 -9.89
N HIS A 9 13.45 4.07 -9.38
CA HIS A 9 13.56 4.59 -8.02
C HIS A 9 13.55 3.46 -6.99
N PHE A 10 12.55 2.57 -7.05
CA PHE A 10 12.45 1.44 -6.11
C PHE A 10 13.54 0.38 -6.31
N GLU A 11 14.01 0.15 -7.54
CA GLU A 11 15.15 -0.73 -7.79
C GLU A 11 16.44 -0.21 -7.11
N GLU A 12 16.67 1.11 -7.12
CA GLU A 12 17.85 1.73 -6.51
C GLU A 12 17.77 1.77 -4.98
N GLU A 13 16.61 2.05 -4.40
CA GLU A 13 16.42 2.24 -2.96
C GLU A 13 16.13 0.93 -2.19
N ALA A 14 15.91 -0.18 -2.87
CA ALA A 14 15.42 -1.43 -2.27
C ALA A 14 16.16 -1.86 -1.00
N LYS A 15 17.50 -1.75 -0.97
CA LYS A 15 18.33 -2.18 0.18
C LYS A 15 18.18 -1.29 1.43
N GLN A 16 17.81 -0.03 1.25
CA GLN A 16 17.70 0.95 2.33
C GLN A 16 16.24 1.28 2.68
N TYR A 17 15.29 0.77 1.89
CA TYR A 17 13.88 1.14 1.94
C TYR A 17 13.27 1.00 3.33
N ASP A 18 13.50 -0.12 4.02
CA ASP A 18 12.92 -0.36 5.36
C ASP A 18 13.38 0.65 6.43
N GLY A 19 14.58 1.19 6.27
CA GLY A 19 15.09 2.27 7.14
C GLY A 19 14.48 3.61 6.77
N ILE A 20 14.44 3.92 5.48
CA ILE A 20 13.96 5.19 4.94
C ILE A 20 12.46 5.37 5.22
N ILE A 21 11.64 4.34 4.99
CA ILE A 21 10.18 4.45 5.12
C ILE A 21 9.74 4.94 6.50
N ARG A 22 10.44 4.52 7.56
CA ARG A 22 10.15 4.93 8.94
C ARG A 22 10.49 6.39 9.24
N THR A 23 11.40 6.97 8.48
CA THR A 23 11.74 8.41 8.59
C THR A 23 10.83 9.28 7.75
N LEU A 24 10.18 8.70 6.72
CA LEU A 24 9.29 9.43 5.83
C LEU A 24 7.82 9.34 6.23
N ILE A 25 7.38 8.19 6.75
CA ILE A 25 5.96 7.91 6.98
C ILE A 25 5.65 7.89 8.48
N PRO A 26 4.88 8.87 8.98
CA PRO A 26 4.52 8.91 10.39
C PRO A 26 3.63 7.72 10.77
N ASN A 27 3.90 7.15 11.95
CA ASN A 27 3.14 6.04 12.52
C ASN A 27 3.07 4.78 11.62
N TYR A 28 4.11 4.53 10.81
CA TYR A 28 4.12 3.42 9.86
C TYR A 28 3.84 2.07 10.53
N GLU A 29 4.55 1.76 11.62
CA GLU A 29 4.36 0.50 12.36
C GLU A 29 2.92 0.36 12.90
N LEU A 30 2.34 1.44 13.43
CA LEU A 30 0.95 1.42 13.88
C LEU A 30 -0.03 1.12 12.73
N MET A 31 0.21 1.67 11.54
CA MET A 31 -0.64 1.37 10.39
C MET A 31 -0.50 -0.10 9.95
N VAL A 32 0.71 -0.68 10.04
CA VAL A 32 0.92 -2.11 9.80
C VAL A 32 0.14 -2.95 10.82
N ASP A 33 0.22 -2.62 12.10
CA ASP A 33 -0.50 -3.31 13.18
C ASP A 33 -2.03 -3.21 12.97
N VAL A 34 -2.53 -2.04 12.58
CA VAL A 34 -3.94 -1.83 12.24
C VAL A 34 -4.34 -2.73 11.07
N LEU A 35 -3.57 -2.77 9.97
CA LEU A 35 -3.85 -3.63 8.82
C LEU A 35 -3.95 -5.10 9.25
N VAL A 36 -2.96 -5.60 10.02
CA VAL A 36 -2.94 -6.99 10.50
C VAL A 36 -4.16 -7.29 11.37
N SER A 37 -4.55 -6.36 12.25
CA SER A 37 -5.70 -6.52 13.16
C SER A 37 -7.05 -6.59 12.45
N LEU A 38 -7.15 -6.04 11.24
CA LEU A 38 -8.39 -6.06 10.43
C LEU A 38 -8.63 -7.41 9.75
N LEU A 39 -7.62 -8.28 9.65
CA LEU A 39 -7.76 -9.58 8.97
C LEU A 39 -8.63 -10.53 9.82
N PRO A 40 -9.80 -10.98 9.31
CA PRO A 40 -10.81 -11.67 10.10
C PRO A 40 -10.58 -13.19 10.14
N PHE A 41 -9.33 -13.61 10.35
CA PHE A 41 -8.95 -15.02 10.33
C PHE A 41 -8.48 -15.48 11.71
N ASP A 42 -8.74 -16.75 12.05
CA ASP A 42 -8.13 -17.37 13.21
C ASP A 42 -6.63 -17.58 12.97
N ARG A 43 -5.83 -17.48 14.04
CA ARG A 43 -4.36 -17.57 13.96
C ARG A 43 -3.87 -18.84 13.22
N GLN A 44 -4.56 -19.96 13.38
CA GLN A 44 -4.20 -21.24 12.75
C GLN A 44 -4.96 -21.49 11.45
N GLN A 45 -5.84 -20.60 11.04
CA GLN A 45 -6.60 -20.75 9.81
C GLN A 45 -5.67 -20.60 8.60
N ALA A 46 -5.79 -21.52 7.64
CA ALA A 46 -5.16 -21.37 6.34
C ALA A 46 -6.02 -20.45 5.46
N PHE A 47 -5.41 -19.43 4.90
CA PHE A 47 -6.05 -18.53 3.94
C PHE A 47 -5.04 -18.01 2.91
N SER A 48 -5.55 -17.46 1.82
CA SER A 48 -4.75 -16.90 0.72
C SER A 48 -4.80 -15.38 0.72
N MET A 49 -3.62 -14.75 0.63
CA MET A 49 -3.49 -13.29 0.54
C MET A 49 -2.62 -12.91 -0.66
N ILE A 50 -2.93 -11.78 -1.26
CA ILE A 50 -2.06 -11.10 -2.21
C ILE A 50 -1.71 -9.71 -1.67
N ASP A 51 -0.42 -9.38 -1.72
CA ASP A 51 0.16 -8.09 -1.32
C ASP A 51 0.57 -7.33 -2.58
N LEU A 52 -0.14 -6.23 -2.87
CA LEU A 52 -0.01 -5.43 -4.08
C LEU A 52 0.93 -4.25 -3.86
N GLY A 53 2.05 -4.23 -4.60
CA GLY A 53 3.16 -3.32 -4.34
C GLY A 53 3.84 -3.69 -3.03
N CYS A 54 4.20 -4.97 -2.89
CA CYS A 54 4.69 -5.51 -1.63
C CYS A 54 6.03 -4.91 -1.17
N GLY A 55 6.76 -4.23 -2.06
CA GLY A 55 8.09 -3.73 -1.79
C GLY A 55 9.00 -4.83 -1.24
N THR A 56 9.67 -4.57 -0.14
CA THR A 56 10.54 -5.52 0.56
C THR A 56 9.77 -6.59 1.36
N GLY A 57 8.43 -6.66 1.27
CA GLY A 57 7.61 -7.67 1.93
C GLY A 57 7.30 -7.40 3.41
N THR A 58 7.38 -6.17 3.87
CA THR A 58 7.15 -5.84 5.29
C THR A 58 5.74 -6.19 5.75
N ILE A 59 4.70 -5.85 4.97
CA ILE A 59 3.30 -6.21 5.28
C ILE A 59 3.14 -7.74 5.26
N SER A 60 3.57 -8.39 4.19
CA SER A 60 3.50 -9.85 4.06
C SER A 60 4.17 -10.59 5.21
N LYS A 61 5.33 -10.09 5.68
CA LYS A 61 6.04 -10.65 6.85
C LYS A 61 5.24 -10.46 8.13
N ALA A 62 4.74 -9.26 8.39
CA ALA A 62 3.95 -8.96 9.58
C ALA A 62 2.68 -9.84 9.67
N VAL A 63 1.98 -10.01 8.54
CA VAL A 63 0.81 -10.90 8.48
C VAL A 63 1.22 -12.36 8.69
N LYS A 64 2.30 -12.84 8.06
CA LYS A 64 2.76 -14.22 8.20
C LYS A 64 3.21 -14.57 9.63
N ASP A 65 3.77 -13.62 10.36
CA ASP A 65 4.14 -13.79 11.77
C ASP A 65 2.92 -14.00 12.69
N CYS A 66 1.80 -13.37 12.36
CA CYS A 66 0.54 -13.54 13.08
C CYS A 66 -0.25 -14.77 12.62
N PHE A 67 -0.13 -15.14 11.33
CA PHE A 67 -0.89 -16.23 10.70
C PHE A 67 0.04 -17.20 9.97
N PRO A 68 0.62 -18.17 10.69
CA PRO A 68 1.69 -19.05 10.17
C PRO A 68 1.26 -19.92 8.97
N ASN A 69 -0.05 -20.18 8.80
CA ASN A 69 -0.60 -20.96 7.69
C ASN A 69 -1.03 -20.12 6.48
N LEU A 70 -0.63 -18.84 6.44
CA LEU A 70 -0.88 -17.93 5.33
C LEU A 70 -0.19 -18.39 4.05
N GLN A 71 -0.95 -18.43 2.96
CA GLN A 71 -0.44 -18.55 1.59
C GLN A 71 -0.33 -17.16 0.96
N VAL A 72 0.87 -16.62 0.88
CA VAL A 72 1.10 -15.25 0.39
C VAL A 72 1.57 -15.23 -1.07
N THR A 73 1.01 -14.28 -1.83
CA THR A 73 1.50 -13.88 -3.15
C THR A 73 1.92 -12.42 -3.05
N CYS A 74 3.17 -12.12 -3.37
CA CYS A 74 3.71 -10.75 -3.42
C CYS A 74 3.78 -10.28 -4.86
N VAL A 75 3.30 -9.06 -5.13
CA VAL A 75 3.36 -8.42 -6.45
C VAL A 75 4.10 -7.10 -6.33
N ASP A 76 5.10 -6.88 -7.17
CA ASP A 76 5.79 -5.59 -7.26
C ASP A 76 6.32 -5.37 -8.69
N VAL A 77 6.54 -4.11 -9.07
CA VAL A 77 7.13 -3.75 -10.36
C VAL A 77 8.65 -3.88 -10.35
N ALA A 78 9.27 -3.74 -9.17
CA ALA A 78 10.72 -3.76 -8.96
C ALA A 78 11.21 -5.17 -8.57
N GLY A 79 12.07 -5.76 -9.39
CA GLY A 79 12.62 -7.11 -9.15
C GLY A 79 13.48 -7.17 -7.90
N ASN A 80 14.30 -6.13 -7.65
CA ASN A 80 15.14 -6.03 -6.45
C ASN A 80 14.32 -6.03 -5.15
N MET A 81 13.13 -5.42 -5.16
CA MET A 81 12.19 -5.48 -4.04
C MET A 81 11.70 -6.91 -3.79
N LEU A 82 11.30 -7.62 -4.85
CA LEU A 82 10.84 -9.00 -4.74
C LEU A 82 11.92 -9.96 -4.22
N ASP A 83 13.18 -9.76 -4.58
CA ASP A 83 14.30 -10.55 -4.08
C ASP A 83 14.46 -10.40 -2.55
N ILE A 84 14.32 -9.18 -2.04
CA ILE A 84 14.35 -8.89 -0.61
C ILE A 84 13.09 -9.48 0.07
N ALA A 85 11.90 -9.31 -0.54
CA ALA A 85 10.66 -9.86 -0.02
C ALA A 85 10.75 -11.40 0.13
N LYS A 86 11.33 -12.10 -0.85
CA LYS A 86 11.54 -13.56 -0.77
C LYS A 86 12.39 -13.98 0.43
N GLN A 87 13.47 -13.24 0.68
CA GLN A 87 14.35 -13.52 1.83
C GLN A 87 13.65 -13.25 3.16
N LYS A 88 12.85 -12.17 3.23
CA LYS A 88 12.18 -11.72 4.44
C LYS A 88 10.94 -12.57 4.79
N VAL A 89 10.12 -12.90 3.80
CA VAL A 89 8.81 -13.57 4.00
C VAL A 89 8.96 -15.09 4.00
N GLY A 90 9.89 -15.62 3.21
CA GLY A 90 10.20 -17.04 3.16
C GLY A 90 10.11 -17.64 1.75
N ALA A 91 10.75 -18.80 1.56
CA ALA A 91 10.94 -19.43 0.26
C ALA A 91 9.63 -19.93 -0.40
N ASP A 92 8.59 -20.17 0.39
CA ASP A 92 7.25 -20.59 -0.03
C ASP A 92 6.37 -19.42 -0.57
N THR A 93 6.87 -18.19 -0.51
CA THR A 93 6.19 -17.00 -1.01
C THR A 93 6.15 -17.01 -2.54
N LYS A 94 4.96 -16.88 -3.13
CA LYS A 94 4.82 -16.67 -4.57
C LYS A 94 5.12 -15.23 -4.93
N LEU A 95 6.03 -15.02 -5.88
CA LEU A 95 6.42 -13.68 -6.36
C LEU A 95 5.93 -13.48 -7.78
N ILE A 96 5.42 -12.28 -8.07
CA ILE A 96 4.99 -11.86 -9.41
C ILE A 96 5.56 -10.46 -9.67
N GLN A 97 6.46 -10.34 -10.64
CA GLN A 97 6.88 -9.03 -11.11
C GLN A 97 5.88 -8.51 -12.13
N ALA A 98 5.17 -7.44 -11.80
CA ALA A 98 4.14 -6.88 -12.67
C ALA A 98 3.87 -5.39 -12.38
N ASP A 99 3.44 -4.68 -13.42
CA ASP A 99 2.90 -3.32 -13.35
C ASP A 99 1.37 -3.38 -13.19
N PHE A 100 0.80 -2.59 -12.30
CA PHE A 100 -0.64 -2.55 -12.03
C PHE A 100 -1.49 -2.26 -13.27
N ASN A 101 -0.97 -1.51 -14.24
CA ASN A 101 -1.70 -1.19 -15.48
C ASN A 101 -1.95 -2.44 -16.35
N THR A 102 -1.05 -3.42 -16.26
CA THR A 102 -1.12 -4.66 -17.06
C THR A 102 -1.38 -5.90 -16.22
N PHE A 103 -1.43 -5.75 -14.89
CA PHE A 103 -1.58 -6.87 -13.97
C PHE A 103 -3.00 -7.42 -13.99
N ASP A 104 -3.10 -8.75 -14.11
CA ASP A 104 -4.32 -9.51 -13.89
C ASP A 104 -4.12 -10.55 -12.79
N PHE A 105 -5.13 -10.71 -11.94
CA PHE A 105 -5.09 -11.62 -10.81
C PHE A 105 -5.10 -13.08 -11.27
N PRO A 106 -4.12 -13.91 -10.89
CA PRO A 106 -4.03 -15.30 -11.37
C PRO A 106 -5.07 -16.24 -10.74
N LYS A 107 -5.66 -15.85 -9.63
CA LYS A 107 -6.70 -16.59 -8.90
C LYS A 107 -7.51 -15.65 -8.00
N LYS A 108 -8.48 -16.18 -7.29
CA LYS A 108 -9.14 -15.45 -6.19
C LYS A 108 -8.38 -15.61 -4.87
N TYR A 109 -8.57 -14.64 -3.98
CA TYR A 109 -7.91 -14.54 -2.68
C TYR A 109 -8.92 -14.27 -1.58
N ASP A 110 -8.59 -14.67 -0.35
CA ASP A 110 -9.40 -14.40 0.84
C ASP A 110 -9.12 -13.00 1.39
N ALA A 111 -7.90 -12.50 1.16
CA ALA A 111 -7.52 -11.11 1.45
C ALA A 111 -6.67 -10.52 0.32
N VAL A 112 -6.89 -9.23 0.04
CA VAL A 112 -6.04 -8.39 -0.80
C VAL A 112 -5.55 -7.24 0.07
N VAL A 113 -4.24 -7.04 0.15
CA VAL A 113 -3.65 -5.94 0.89
C VAL A 113 -2.76 -5.10 -0.01
N SER A 114 -2.59 -3.85 0.34
CA SER A 114 -1.62 -2.96 -0.29
C SER A 114 -1.12 -1.93 0.73
N SER A 115 0.11 -1.49 0.58
CA SER A 115 0.68 -0.45 1.42
C SER A 115 1.54 0.49 0.59
N LEU A 116 1.14 1.77 0.57
CA LEU A 116 1.89 2.86 -0.08
C LEU A 116 2.24 2.57 -1.56
N ALA A 117 1.29 2.02 -2.30
CA ALA A 117 1.52 1.61 -3.68
C ALA A 117 0.41 2.05 -4.66
N LEU A 118 -0.87 2.02 -4.26
CA LEU A 118 -1.97 2.27 -5.20
C LEU A 118 -2.12 3.75 -5.58
N HIS A 119 -1.51 4.68 -4.84
CA HIS A 119 -1.43 6.09 -5.22
C HIS A 119 -0.58 6.33 -6.48
N HIS A 120 0.24 5.37 -6.91
CA HIS A 120 0.96 5.45 -8.19
C HIS A 120 0.06 5.24 -9.42
N LEU A 121 -1.16 4.73 -9.26
CA LEU A 121 -2.17 4.73 -10.33
C LEU A 121 -2.53 6.19 -10.68
N VAL A 122 -2.40 6.55 -11.96
CA VAL A 122 -2.30 7.97 -12.37
C VAL A 122 -3.59 8.72 -12.19
N THR A 123 -4.72 8.15 -12.63
CA THR A 123 -6.03 8.81 -12.60
C THR A 123 -7.00 8.12 -11.64
N ASP A 124 -8.04 8.83 -11.24
CA ASP A 124 -9.13 8.23 -10.46
C ASP A 124 -9.85 7.11 -11.25
N ALA A 125 -9.89 7.22 -12.58
CA ALA A 125 -10.41 6.17 -13.44
C ALA A 125 -9.54 4.89 -13.37
N ASP A 126 -8.21 5.03 -13.36
CA ASP A 126 -7.28 3.91 -13.23
C ASP A 126 -7.45 3.25 -11.86
N LYS A 127 -7.55 4.05 -10.78
CA LYS A 127 -7.80 3.55 -9.42
C LYS A 127 -9.13 2.78 -9.34
N LEU A 128 -10.21 3.36 -9.86
CA LEU A 128 -11.52 2.73 -9.89
C LEU A 128 -11.50 1.41 -10.67
N ASN A 129 -10.83 1.37 -11.83
CA ASN A 129 -10.70 0.16 -12.63
C ASN A 129 -9.88 -0.90 -11.89
N PHE A 130 -8.82 -0.51 -11.19
CA PHE A 130 -8.01 -1.44 -10.41
C PHE A 130 -8.78 -1.97 -9.18
N TYR A 131 -9.58 -1.14 -8.50
CA TYR A 131 -10.47 -1.58 -7.43
C TYR A 131 -11.55 -2.57 -7.92
N ARG A 132 -12.05 -2.42 -9.15
CA ARG A 132 -12.93 -3.44 -9.76
C ARG A 132 -12.22 -4.78 -9.94
N LYS A 133 -10.95 -4.77 -10.39
CA LYS A 133 -10.13 -5.98 -10.49
C LYS A 133 -9.90 -6.61 -9.10
N ILE A 134 -9.59 -5.81 -8.08
CA ILE A 134 -9.46 -6.28 -6.68
C ILE A 134 -10.76 -6.93 -6.21
N TYR A 135 -11.89 -6.26 -6.39
CA TYR A 135 -13.20 -6.81 -6.02
C TYR A 135 -13.50 -8.14 -6.71
N ALA A 136 -13.23 -8.23 -8.01
CA ALA A 136 -13.43 -9.46 -8.79
C ALA A 136 -12.54 -10.62 -8.27
N ALA A 137 -11.30 -10.30 -7.88
CA ALA A 137 -10.30 -11.25 -7.39
C ALA A 137 -10.53 -11.70 -5.94
N LEU A 138 -11.39 -11.04 -5.17
CA LEU A 138 -11.75 -11.50 -3.84
C LEU A 138 -12.74 -12.67 -3.89
N ASN A 139 -12.55 -13.63 -2.97
CA ASN A 139 -13.55 -14.65 -2.64
C ASN A 139 -14.79 -13.98 -2.01
N PRO A 140 -15.99 -14.61 -2.03
CA PRO A 140 -17.14 -14.12 -1.25
C PRO A 140 -16.75 -13.99 0.23
N GLY A 141 -17.05 -12.82 0.84
CA GLY A 141 -16.66 -12.50 2.20
C GLY A 141 -15.19 -12.07 2.38
N GLY A 142 -14.41 -12.04 1.29
CA GLY A 142 -13.00 -11.61 1.31
C GLY A 142 -12.85 -10.12 1.64
N LEU A 143 -11.67 -9.76 2.13
CA LEU A 143 -11.36 -8.41 2.62
C LEU A 143 -10.26 -7.75 1.76
N PHE A 144 -10.47 -6.49 1.43
CA PHE A 144 -9.43 -5.57 0.92
C PHE A 144 -9.02 -4.60 2.02
N VAL A 145 -7.72 -4.43 2.27
CA VAL A 145 -7.17 -3.42 3.20
C VAL A 145 -6.06 -2.65 2.48
N ASN A 146 -6.13 -1.33 2.55
CA ASN A 146 -5.10 -0.46 1.98
C ASN A 146 -4.56 0.52 3.02
N ILE A 147 -3.23 0.61 3.12
CA ILE A 147 -2.52 1.71 3.76
C ILE A 147 -2.09 2.64 2.64
N ASP A 148 -2.50 3.91 2.67
CA ASP A 148 -2.10 4.80 1.58
C ASP A 148 -2.01 6.27 2.00
N VAL A 149 -1.30 7.03 1.15
CA VAL A 149 -1.29 8.48 1.21
C VAL A 149 -2.57 9.03 0.57
N VAL A 150 -3.22 9.98 1.24
CA VAL A 150 -4.48 10.58 0.81
C VAL A 150 -4.40 12.10 0.85
N LEU A 151 -5.14 12.75 -0.03
CA LEU A 151 -5.24 14.21 -0.07
C LEU A 151 -6.17 14.76 1.01
N GLY A 152 -5.95 16.00 1.39
CA GLY A 152 -6.93 16.81 2.10
C GLY A 152 -8.16 17.07 1.21
N SER A 153 -9.34 17.23 1.83
CA SER A 153 -10.59 17.47 1.09
C SER A 153 -10.68 18.89 0.46
N ASN A 154 -9.75 19.78 0.82
CA ASN A 154 -9.59 21.10 0.25
C ASN A 154 -8.15 21.59 0.42
N GLU A 155 -7.80 22.70 -0.25
CA GLU A 155 -6.45 23.24 -0.25
C GLU A 155 -5.94 23.62 1.15
N ALA A 156 -6.79 24.19 1.99
CA ALA A 156 -6.39 24.59 3.35
C ALA A 156 -6.00 23.37 4.19
N LEU A 157 -6.77 22.29 4.13
CA LEU A 157 -6.44 21.02 4.80
C LEU A 157 -5.21 20.35 4.18
N GLN A 158 -5.08 20.39 2.84
CA GLN A 158 -3.90 19.86 2.18
C GLN A 158 -2.62 20.57 2.64
N ASN A 159 -2.65 21.87 2.78
CA ASN A 159 -1.50 22.65 3.27
C ASN A 159 -1.15 22.25 4.70
N VAL A 160 -2.14 22.08 5.60
CA VAL A 160 -1.91 21.58 6.97
C VAL A 160 -1.27 20.19 6.94
N TYR A 161 -1.76 19.28 6.08
CA TYR A 161 -1.23 17.92 5.98
C TYR A 161 0.22 17.92 5.52
N MET A 162 0.54 18.71 4.50
CA MET A 162 1.90 18.83 3.99
C MET A 162 2.87 19.42 5.02
N GLU A 163 2.45 20.45 5.78
CA GLU A 163 3.27 21.02 6.84
C GLU A 163 3.54 20.02 7.98
N LYS A 164 2.53 19.25 8.40
CA LYS A 164 2.69 18.20 9.41
C LYS A 164 3.61 17.09 8.95
N TRP A 165 3.49 16.67 7.69
CA TRP A 165 4.35 15.65 7.11
C TRP A 165 5.80 16.13 6.98
N LYS A 166 6.03 17.34 6.45
CA LYS A 166 7.38 17.93 6.39
C LYS A 166 8.02 18.04 7.78
N ALA A 167 7.27 18.50 8.79
CA ALA A 167 7.76 18.60 10.15
C ALA A 167 8.17 17.23 10.71
N PHE A 168 7.40 16.17 10.41
CA PHE A 168 7.75 14.81 10.80
C PHE A 168 9.04 14.35 10.12
N MET A 169 9.15 14.48 8.80
CA MET A 169 10.36 14.07 8.06
C MET A 169 11.61 14.81 8.56
N ILE A 170 11.51 16.12 8.83
CA ILE A 170 12.63 16.92 9.35
C ILE A 170 13.10 16.45 10.74
N SER A 171 12.24 15.79 11.51
CA SER A 171 12.66 15.20 12.79
C SER A 171 13.54 13.95 12.61
N GLY A 172 13.48 13.28 11.46
CA GLY A 172 14.24 12.06 11.14
C GLY A 172 15.37 12.25 10.12
N THR A 173 15.32 13.34 9.34
CA THR A 173 16.37 13.68 8.36
C THR A 173 16.56 15.19 8.22
N SER A 174 17.49 15.64 7.36
CA SER A 174 17.77 17.06 7.20
C SER A 174 16.64 17.79 6.45
N ARG A 175 16.41 19.07 6.81
CA ARG A 175 15.48 19.95 6.07
C ARG A 175 15.84 20.02 4.58
N GLN A 176 17.12 20.08 4.27
CA GLN A 176 17.59 20.13 2.89
C GLN A 176 17.18 18.87 2.11
N GLU A 177 17.31 17.71 2.68
CA GLU A 177 16.92 16.45 2.05
C GLU A 177 15.39 16.39 1.85
N VAL A 178 14.60 16.83 2.83
CA VAL A 178 13.14 16.90 2.69
C VAL A 178 12.73 17.81 1.53
N GLU A 179 13.30 19.01 1.46
CA GLU A 179 12.91 20.05 0.47
C GLU A 179 13.47 19.77 -0.93
N GLN A 180 14.64 19.14 -1.05
CA GLN A 180 15.30 18.93 -2.34
C GLN A 180 15.14 17.52 -2.92
N LYS A 181 14.80 16.51 -2.10
CA LYS A 181 14.60 15.14 -2.54
C LYS A 181 13.14 14.71 -2.34
N TRP A 182 12.67 14.57 -1.09
CA TRP A 182 11.43 13.85 -0.80
C TRP A 182 10.17 14.57 -1.27
N ILE A 183 10.06 15.86 -1.06
CA ILE A 183 8.89 16.63 -1.54
C ILE A 183 8.84 16.70 -3.07
N PRO A 184 9.95 16.99 -3.79
CA PRO A 184 9.95 16.90 -5.25
C PRO A 184 9.62 15.51 -5.79
N THR A 185 10.11 14.43 -5.16
CA THR A 185 9.80 13.04 -5.54
C THR A 185 8.31 12.76 -5.40
N TYR A 186 7.69 13.11 -4.27
CA TYR A 186 6.25 12.99 -4.06
C TYR A 186 5.46 13.66 -5.19
N TYR A 187 5.74 14.92 -5.51
CA TYR A 187 5.02 15.61 -6.60
C TYR A 187 5.27 15.00 -7.98
N ALA A 188 6.43 14.38 -8.19
CA ALA A 188 6.77 13.77 -9.46
C ALA A 188 6.12 12.39 -9.66
N GLU A 189 6.02 11.58 -8.62
CA GLU A 189 5.72 10.15 -8.70
C GLU A 189 4.35 9.77 -8.13
N ASP A 190 3.85 10.49 -7.11
CA ASP A 190 2.60 10.15 -6.45
C ASP A 190 1.40 10.87 -7.07
N ARG A 191 0.28 10.18 -7.10
CA ARG A 191 -1.03 10.69 -7.59
C ARG A 191 -2.13 10.28 -6.61
N PRO A 192 -2.03 10.71 -5.34
CA PRO A 192 -3.05 10.35 -4.36
C PRO A 192 -4.41 10.96 -4.71
N ALA A 193 -5.46 10.32 -4.25
CA ALA A 193 -6.82 10.86 -4.25
C ALA A 193 -7.23 11.24 -2.82
N THR A 194 -8.37 11.89 -2.65
CA THR A 194 -8.94 12.11 -1.31
C THR A 194 -9.42 10.80 -0.71
N LEU A 195 -9.41 10.68 0.62
CA LEU A 195 -9.96 9.50 1.28
C LEU A 195 -11.42 9.25 0.90
N ILE A 196 -12.22 10.33 0.79
CA ILE A 196 -13.64 10.23 0.37
C ILE A 196 -13.73 9.62 -1.03
N SER A 197 -12.91 10.06 -1.98
CA SER A 197 -12.88 9.48 -3.32
C SER A 197 -12.57 7.98 -3.30
N HIS A 198 -11.62 7.53 -2.47
CA HIS A 198 -11.31 6.10 -2.32
C HIS A 198 -12.51 5.32 -1.78
N LEU A 199 -13.20 5.82 -0.75
CA LEU A 199 -14.38 5.14 -0.17
C LEU A 199 -15.54 5.07 -1.18
N ASP A 200 -15.77 6.14 -1.96
CA ASP A 200 -16.78 6.17 -3.02
C ASP A 200 -16.43 5.19 -4.16
N MET A 201 -15.16 5.08 -4.52
CA MET A 201 -14.69 4.08 -5.50
C MET A 201 -14.95 2.66 -5.00
N LEU A 202 -14.65 2.35 -3.73
CA LEU A 202 -14.93 1.04 -3.14
C LEU A 202 -16.43 0.74 -3.17
N LYS A 203 -17.27 1.70 -2.77
CA LYS A 203 -18.72 1.57 -2.84
C LYS A 203 -19.21 1.32 -4.26
N THR A 204 -18.67 2.04 -5.24
CA THR A 204 -18.99 1.87 -6.67
C THR A 204 -18.61 0.49 -7.19
N CYS A 205 -17.54 -0.13 -6.65
CA CYS A 205 -17.12 -1.49 -6.98
C CYS A 205 -18.00 -2.59 -6.35
N GLY A 206 -18.86 -2.25 -5.39
CA GLY A 206 -19.77 -3.19 -4.73
C GLY A 206 -19.30 -3.72 -3.37
N PHE A 207 -18.23 -3.15 -2.79
CA PHE A 207 -17.83 -3.49 -1.42
C PHE A 207 -18.95 -3.13 -0.44
N ALA A 208 -19.27 -4.07 0.48
CA ALA A 208 -20.40 -3.92 1.40
C ALA A 208 -20.04 -3.17 2.68
N SER A 209 -19.05 -3.65 3.42
CA SER A 209 -18.62 -3.01 4.68
C SER A 209 -17.34 -2.23 4.41
N ILE A 210 -17.48 -0.92 4.25
CA ILE A 210 -16.36 -0.01 3.97
C ILE A 210 -16.10 0.81 5.24
N ASP A 211 -14.85 0.85 5.70
CA ASP A 211 -14.47 1.59 6.91
C ASP A 211 -13.08 2.19 6.81
N VAL A 212 -12.80 3.17 7.69
CA VAL A 212 -11.51 3.80 7.90
C VAL A 212 -11.03 3.43 9.30
N ALA A 213 -10.09 2.50 9.38
CA ALA A 213 -9.59 2.01 10.66
C ALA A 213 -8.54 2.93 11.30
N TYR A 214 -7.88 3.74 10.48
CA TYR A 214 -6.88 4.71 10.94
C TYR A 214 -6.79 5.90 9.99
N LYS A 215 -6.58 7.10 10.54
CA LYS A 215 -6.24 8.29 9.77
C LYS A 215 -5.34 9.22 10.58
N TYR A 216 -4.24 9.63 9.96
CA TYR A 216 -3.34 10.65 10.49
C TYR A 216 -2.91 11.60 9.37
N TYR A 217 -3.51 12.78 9.32
CA TYR A 217 -3.32 13.77 8.25
C TYR A 217 -3.44 13.14 6.84
N ASN A 218 -2.34 13.03 6.10
CA ASN A 218 -2.28 12.49 4.74
C ASN A 218 -2.08 10.97 4.67
N TYR A 219 -2.17 10.23 5.77
CA TYR A 219 -2.08 8.77 5.78
C TYR A 219 -3.35 8.14 6.34
N ALA A 220 -3.80 7.07 5.71
CA ALA A 220 -5.00 6.36 6.13
C ALA A 220 -4.86 4.84 5.95
N VAL A 221 -5.54 4.09 6.82
CA VAL A 221 -5.83 2.66 6.63
C VAL A 221 -7.32 2.54 6.43
N TYR A 222 -7.73 2.02 5.29
CA TYR A 222 -9.13 1.81 4.95
C TYR A 222 -9.35 0.43 4.33
N CYS A 223 -10.55 -0.07 4.45
CA CYS A 223 -10.89 -1.42 4.03
C CYS A 223 -12.28 -1.51 3.40
N GLY A 224 -12.50 -2.61 2.70
CA GLY A 224 -13.80 -2.97 2.15
C GLY A 224 -13.96 -4.48 2.10
N LYS A 225 -15.12 -5.00 2.53
CA LYS A 225 -15.47 -6.42 2.49
C LYS A 225 -16.36 -6.70 1.28
N LYS A 226 -16.08 -7.81 0.57
CA LYS A 226 -16.90 -8.31 -0.54
C LYS A 226 -18.11 -9.09 -0.05
#